data_6a48a7c4a63faa67003d5214e86ab075
#
_entry.id   6a48a7c4a63faa67003d5214e86ab075
#
_cell.length_a   1.000
_cell.length_b   1.000
_cell.length_c   1.000
_cell.angle_alpha   90.00
_cell.angle_beta   90.00
_cell.angle_gamma   90.00
#
_symmetry.space_group_name_H-M   'P 1'
#
loop_
_entity.id
_entity.type
_entity.pdbx_description
1 polymer ?
#
loop_
_entity_poly.entity_id
_entity_poly.type
_entity_poly.pdbx_seq_one_letter_code
_entity_poly.pdbx_strand_id
1 'polypeptide(L)'
;MDQKKTVRPFSMKDKIGYTLGDLGCCFTEQYRAMYLSIFYTLILQVNPFHVGILLLVTKIWDAVNDPIIGAIVDSRKATKGGKFIPWIRAFSFPMAVLCILGFVNVGNINYGLRLAYMFVTYVLYEALYTCVNVPFGTLSSVMTDDVSQRTALSRYRSLGGTIFMTVMVMIGPLFLYVDNKPVAGRFLMLACICAMLGLL
;
A
#
# COMPACT_ATOMS: atom_id res chain seq x y z
N MET A 1 12.82 19.64 36.72
CA MET A 1 11.93 20.61 36.04
C MET A 1 11.76 20.09 34.61
N ASP A 2 10.70 19.29 34.37
CA ASP A 2 10.38 18.78 33.05
C ASP A 2 9.86 19.95 32.18
N GLN A 3 10.63 20.30 31.17
CA GLN A 3 10.14 21.18 30.12
C GLN A 3 9.04 20.43 29.39
N LYS A 4 7.78 20.64 29.76
CA LYS A 4 6.61 20.31 28.94
C LYS A 4 6.84 20.97 27.58
N LYS A 5 7.34 20.23 26.58
CA LYS A 5 7.32 20.69 25.20
C LYS A 5 5.87 21.06 24.91
N THR A 6 5.61 22.33 24.69
CA THR A 6 4.29 22.83 24.27
C THR A 6 3.94 22.16 22.94
N VAL A 7 3.15 21.10 23.01
CA VAL A 7 2.66 20.39 21.81
C VAL A 7 1.70 21.34 21.10
N ARG A 8 1.93 21.60 19.84
CA ARG A 8 1.06 22.44 19.00
C ARG A 8 -0.38 21.88 19.03
N PRO A 9 -1.42 22.73 19.16
CA PRO A 9 -2.80 22.28 19.11
C PRO A 9 -3.11 21.53 17.82
N PHE A 10 -3.88 20.45 17.93
CA PHE A 10 -4.34 19.66 16.80
C PHE A 10 -5.19 20.53 15.84
N SER A 11 -4.86 20.53 14.55
CA SER A 11 -5.43 21.44 13.55
C SER A 11 -5.79 20.74 12.24
N MET A 12 -6.43 21.48 11.33
CA MET A 12 -6.73 21.00 9.96
C MET A 12 -5.47 20.56 9.20
N LYS A 13 -4.31 21.18 9.48
CA LYS A 13 -3.04 20.77 8.86
C LYS A 13 -2.66 19.33 9.22
N ASP A 14 -2.95 18.91 10.44
CA ASP A 14 -2.68 17.55 10.91
C ASP A 14 -3.59 16.53 10.21
N LYS A 15 -4.88 16.89 10.03
CA LYS A 15 -5.86 16.08 9.29
C LYS A 15 -5.44 15.91 7.83
N ILE A 16 -5.09 17.01 7.16
CA ILE A 16 -4.67 16.99 5.75
C ILE A 16 -3.36 16.21 5.61
N GLY A 17 -2.36 16.47 6.46
CA GLY A 17 -1.08 15.75 6.42
C GLY A 17 -1.24 14.25 6.64
N TYR A 18 -2.09 13.84 7.60
CA TYR A 18 -2.39 12.43 7.82
C TYR A 18 -3.10 11.79 6.63
N THR A 19 -4.08 12.49 6.04
CA THR A 19 -4.81 12.00 4.85
C THR A 19 -3.90 11.87 3.63
N LEU A 20 -3.03 12.85 3.39
CA LEU A 20 -2.07 12.80 2.28
C LEU A 20 -1.05 11.67 2.45
N GLY A 21 -0.56 11.45 3.67
CA GLY A 21 0.34 10.34 3.96
C GLY A 21 -0.33 8.96 3.75
N ASP A 22 -1.61 8.83 4.07
CA ASP A 22 -2.36 7.60 3.82
C ASP A 22 -2.65 7.38 2.33
N LEU A 23 -2.94 8.46 1.60
CA LEU A 23 -3.12 8.40 0.15
C LEU A 23 -1.89 7.80 -0.54
N GLY A 24 -0.69 8.05 -0.04
CA GLY A 24 0.53 7.42 -0.53
C GLY A 24 0.46 5.88 -0.49
N CYS A 25 0.02 5.31 0.64
CA CYS A 25 -0.21 3.87 0.75
C CYS A 25 -1.37 3.41 -0.16
N CYS A 26 -2.46 4.20 -0.22
CA CYS A 26 -3.63 3.88 -1.02
C CYS A 26 -3.33 3.81 -2.52
N PHE A 27 -2.44 4.66 -3.04
CA PHE A 27 -2.10 4.66 -4.46
C PHE A 27 -1.55 3.30 -4.92
N THR A 28 -0.64 2.71 -4.18
CA THR A 28 -0.04 1.44 -4.54
C THR A 28 -0.95 0.26 -4.23
N GLU A 29 -1.55 0.24 -3.04
CA GLU A 29 -2.35 -0.89 -2.59
C GLU A 29 -3.66 -1.05 -3.37
N GLN A 30 -4.44 0.02 -3.53
CA GLN A 30 -5.71 -0.07 -4.23
C GLN A 30 -5.52 -0.33 -5.73
N TYR A 31 -4.47 0.25 -6.34
CA TYR A 31 -4.13 -0.08 -7.72
C TYR A 31 -3.84 -1.57 -7.89
N ARG A 32 -3.04 -2.16 -7.00
CA ARG A 32 -2.76 -3.59 -7.01
C ARG A 32 -4.00 -4.44 -6.75
N ALA A 33 -4.76 -4.11 -5.73
CA ALA A 33 -5.98 -4.84 -5.37
C ALA A 33 -6.97 -4.93 -6.54
N MET A 34 -7.07 -3.86 -7.35
CA MET A 34 -8.00 -3.81 -8.48
C MET A 34 -7.46 -4.47 -9.74
N TYR A 35 -6.19 -4.27 -10.07
CA TYR A 35 -5.69 -4.56 -11.41
C TYR A 35 -4.69 -5.71 -11.48
N LEU A 36 -4.10 -6.14 -10.36
CA LEU A 36 -3.06 -7.16 -10.39
C LEU A 36 -3.59 -8.54 -10.80
N SER A 37 -4.78 -8.92 -10.33
CA SER A 37 -5.42 -10.17 -10.74
C SER A 37 -5.75 -10.19 -12.23
N ILE A 38 -6.18 -9.05 -12.77
CA ILE A 38 -6.44 -8.87 -14.20
C ILE A 38 -5.13 -8.98 -14.99
N PHE A 39 -4.07 -8.33 -14.51
CA PHE A 39 -2.74 -8.41 -15.13
C PHE A 39 -2.21 -9.84 -15.16
N TYR A 40 -2.31 -10.57 -14.05
CA TYR A 40 -1.86 -11.96 -13.96
C TYR A 40 -2.63 -12.89 -14.90
N THR A 41 -3.95 -12.73 -15.00
CA THR A 41 -4.78 -13.59 -15.82
C THR A 41 -4.73 -13.25 -17.31
N LEU A 42 -4.82 -11.98 -17.67
CA LEU A 42 -4.93 -11.56 -19.07
C LEU A 42 -3.57 -11.31 -19.74
N ILE A 43 -2.59 -10.76 -19.00
CA ILE A 43 -1.26 -10.43 -19.57
C ILE A 43 -0.28 -11.58 -19.34
N LEU A 44 -0.15 -12.05 -18.11
CA LEU A 44 0.75 -13.16 -17.79
C LEU A 44 0.15 -14.53 -18.14
N GLN A 45 -1.12 -14.59 -18.50
CA GLN A 45 -1.83 -15.84 -18.85
C GLN A 45 -1.68 -16.94 -17.76
N VAL A 46 -1.72 -16.51 -16.50
CA VAL A 46 -1.71 -17.41 -15.36
C VAL A 46 -3.12 -17.92 -15.12
N ASN A 47 -3.25 -19.22 -14.83
CA ASN A 47 -4.54 -19.82 -14.52
C ASN A 47 -5.19 -19.10 -13.32
N PRO A 48 -6.45 -18.63 -13.43
CA PRO A 48 -7.16 -17.95 -12.34
C PRO A 48 -7.20 -18.74 -11.03
N PHE A 49 -7.16 -20.06 -11.08
CA PHE A 49 -7.07 -20.91 -9.89
C PHE A 49 -5.79 -20.67 -9.07
N HIS A 50 -4.63 -20.52 -9.73
CA HIS A 50 -3.38 -20.22 -9.04
C HIS A 50 -3.36 -18.78 -8.49
N VAL A 51 -4.02 -17.85 -9.18
CA VAL A 51 -4.20 -16.49 -8.66
C VAL A 51 -5.09 -16.51 -7.41
N GLY A 52 -6.16 -17.30 -7.41
CA GLY A 52 -7.01 -17.50 -6.24
C GLY A 52 -6.27 -18.11 -5.05
N ILE A 53 -5.42 -19.12 -5.30
CA ILE A 53 -4.55 -19.69 -4.23
C ILE A 53 -3.60 -18.63 -3.67
N LEU A 54 -2.96 -17.83 -4.53
CA LEU A 54 -2.10 -16.74 -4.10
C LEU A 54 -2.83 -15.80 -3.14
N LEU A 55 -4.01 -15.31 -3.55
CA LEU A 55 -4.80 -14.40 -2.73
C LEU A 55 -5.23 -15.02 -1.40
N LEU A 56 -5.57 -16.30 -1.37
CA LEU A 56 -5.91 -17.02 -0.15
C LEU A 56 -4.70 -17.14 0.79
N VAL A 57 -3.56 -17.59 0.25
CA VAL A 57 -2.33 -17.78 1.03
C VAL A 57 -1.85 -16.45 1.62
N THR A 58 -1.94 -15.37 0.86
CA THR A 58 -1.54 -14.04 1.35
C THR A 58 -2.48 -13.52 2.42
N LYS A 59 -3.78 -13.77 2.37
CA LYS A 59 -4.69 -13.39 3.48
C LYS A 59 -4.40 -14.15 4.77
N ILE A 60 -4.00 -15.42 4.68
CA ILE A 60 -3.53 -16.16 5.85
C ILE A 60 -2.19 -15.59 6.36
N TRP A 61 -1.30 -15.24 5.43
CA TRP A 61 -0.03 -14.58 5.76
C TRP A 61 -0.24 -13.25 6.48
N ASP A 62 -1.13 -12.38 5.99
CA ASP A 62 -1.45 -11.09 6.60
C ASP A 62 -1.93 -11.26 8.05
N ALA A 63 -2.82 -12.22 8.29
CA ALA A 63 -3.35 -12.50 9.63
C ALA A 63 -2.24 -12.85 10.66
N VAL A 64 -1.13 -13.44 10.20
CA VAL A 64 0.03 -13.77 11.05
C VAL A 64 1.03 -12.62 11.08
N ASN A 65 1.28 -11.98 9.94
CA ASN A 65 2.31 -10.96 9.78
C ASN A 65 1.94 -9.65 10.49
N ASP A 66 0.67 -9.23 10.44
CA ASP A 66 0.23 -7.96 11.03
C ASP A 66 0.49 -7.85 12.54
N PRO A 67 0.14 -8.85 13.39
CA PRO A 67 0.48 -8.83 14.81
C PRO A 67 1.99 -8.85 15.08
N ILE A 68 2.77 -9.58 14.26
CA ILE A 68 4.23 -9.67 14.41
C ILE A 68 4.86 -8.30 14.15
N ILE A 69 4.50 -7.66 13.04
CA ILE A 69 5.02 -6.33 12.70
C ILE A 69 4.55 -5.30 13.74
N GLY A 70 3.30 -5.37 14.20
CA GLY A 70 2.81 -4.53 15.30
C GLY A 70 3.68 -4.64 16.54
N ALA A 71 3.97 -5.85 16.99
CA ALA A 71 4.82 -6.12 18.16
C ALA A 71 6.27 -5.62 17.95
N ILE A 72 6.85 -5.84 16.76
CA ILE A 72 8.19 -5.34 16.42
C ILE A 72 8.25 -3.81 16.48
N VAL A 73 7.28 -3.14 15.87
CA VAL A 73 7.20 -1.68 15.87
C VAL A 73 7.00 -1.14 17.28
N ASP A 74 6.18 -1.81 18.09
CA ASP A 74 5.91 -1.39 19.48
C ASP A 74 7.10 -1.60 20.40
N SER A 75 7.94 -2.57 20.17
CA SER A 75 9.16 -2.81 20.96
C SER A 75 10.29 -1.81 20.68
N ARG A 76 10.23 -1.05 19.57
CA ARG A 76 11.31 -0.14 19.18
C ARG A 76 11.35 1.12 20.02
N LYS A 77 12.57 1.57 20.31
CA LYS A 77 12.82 2.86 20.97
C LYS A 77 12.58 4.01 19.97
N ALA A 78 12.02 5.12 20.46
CA ALA A 78 11.88 6.33 19.67
C ALA A 78 13.26 6.92 19.30
N THR A 79 13.40 7.32 18.05
CA THR A 79 14.58 8.01 17.52
C THR A 79 14.38 9.52 17.54
N LYS A 80 15.40 10.31 17.13
CA LYS A 80 15.30 11.78 17.00
C LYS A 80 14.15 12.24 16.09
N GLY A 81 13.74 11.40 15.10
CA GLY A 81 12.61 11.65 14.19
C GLY A 81 11.29 11.02 14.63
N GLY A 82 11.19 10.53 15.86
CA GLY A 82 10.03 9.78 16.34
C GLY A 82 10.19 8.26 16.18
N LYS A 83 9.14 7.50 16.51
CA LYS A 83 9.12 6.03 16.46
C LYS A 83 8.68 5.51 15.09
N PHE A 84 7.65 6.10 14.51
CA PHE A 84 6.95 5.58 13.34
C PHE A 84 7.48 6.14 12.02
N ILE A 85 7.73 7.46 11.91
CA ILE A 85 8.08 8.14 10.65
C ILE A 85 9.35 7.58 10.00
N PRO A 86 10.48 7.38 10.74
CA PRO A 86 11.69 6.81 10.12
C PRO A 86 11.49 5.38 9.62
N TRP A 87 10.65 4.61 10.31
CA TRP A 87 10.30 3.25 9.92
C TRP A 87 9.48 3.26 8.62
N ILE A 88 8.41 4.04 8.56
CA ILE A 88 7.56 4.17 7.38
C ILE A 88 8.40 4.56 6.16
N ARG A 89 9.25 5.58 6.29
CA ARG A 89 10.14 6.03 5.20
C ARG A 89 11.08 4.93 4.70
N ALA A 90 11.64 4.13 5.62
CA ALA A 90 12.56 3.05 5.25
C ALA A 90 11.88 1.96 4.42
N PHE A 91 10.61 1.64 4.72
CA PHE A 91 9.86 0.57 4.06
C PHE A 91 9.04 1.05 2.86
N SER A 92 8.71 2.34 2.75
CA SER A 92 7.93 2.88 1.63
C SER A 92 8.67 2.75 0.29
N PHE A 93 9.99 2.98 0.26
CA PHE A 93 10.75 2.86 -0.98
C PHE A 93 10.79 1.42 -1.53
N PRO A 94 11.20 0.38 -0.77
CA PRO A 94 11.17 -0.98 -1.27
C PRO A 94 9.74 -1.47 -1.60
N MET A 95 8.72 -1.01 -0.88
CA MET A 95 7.32 -1.27 -1.19
C MET A 95 6.94 -0.73 -2.57
N ALA A 96 7.31 0.51 -2.89
CA ALA A 96 7.07 1.13 -4.19
C ALA A 96 7.76 0.36 -5.33
N VAL A 97 9.00 -0.10 -5.11
CA VAL A 97 9.73 -0.94 -6.07
C VAL A 97 9.00 -2.25 -6.32
N LEU A 98 8.53 -2.94 -5.27
CA LEU A 98 7.79 -4.20 -5.43
C LEU A 98 6.41 -3.98 -6.07
N CYS A 99 5.77 -2.83 -5.87
CA CYS A 99 4.56 -2.46 -6.61
C CYS A 99 4.82 -2.47 -8.12
N ILE A 100 5.91 -1.82 -8.56
CA ILE A 100 6.30 -1.78 -9.99
C ILE A 100 6.64 -3.18 -10.49
N LEU A 101 7.47 -3.93 -9.74
CA LEU A 101 7.85 -5.30 -10.11
C LEU A 101 6.64 -6.21 -10.29
N GLY A 102 5.58 -6.07 -9.49
CA GLY A 102 4.36 -6.85 -9.64
C GLY A 102 3.68 -6.72 -11.01
N PHE A 103 3.92 -5.63 -11.75
CA PHE A 103 3.37 -5.37 -13.09
C PHE A 103 4.39 -5.51 -14.23
N VAL A 104 5.54 -6.08 -13.98
CA VAL A 104 6.50 -6.42 -15.04
C VAL A 104 6.00 -7.63 -15.82
N ASN A 105 5.97 -7.51 -17.15
CA ASN A 105 5.56 -8.60 -18.01
C ASN A 105 6.66 -9.66 -18.16
N VAL A 106 6.51 -10.74 -17.42
CA VAL A 106 7.35 -11.93 -17.47
C VAL A 106 6.71 -13.08 -18.27
N GLY A 107 5.81 -12.77 -19.20
CA GLY A 107 5.08 -13.76 -20.01
C GLY A 107 5.97 -14.67 -20.86
N ASN A 108 7.22 -14.26 -21.16
CA ASN A 108 8.14 -15.00 -22.01
C ASN A 108 8.90 -16.12 -21.28
N ILE A 109 8.80 -16.22 -19.95
CA ILE A 109 9.48 -17.25 -19.17
C ILE A 109 8.59 -18.48 -18.94
N ASN A 110 9.21 -19.57 -18.52
CA ASN A 110 8.53 -20.81 -18.16
C ASN A 110 7.40 -20.58 -17.15
N TYR A 111 6.27 -21.29 -17.29
CA TYR A 111 5.09 -21.14 -16.45
C TYR A 111 5.38 -21.28 -14.94
N GLY A 112 6.24 -22.26 -14.56
CA GLY A 112 6.63 -22.45 -13.16
C GLY A 112 7.41 -21.26 -12.59
N LEU A 113 8.34 -20.69 -13.36
CA LEU A 113 9.07 -19.48 -12.96
C LEU A 113 8.18 -18.26 -12.90
N ARG A 114 7.17 -18.16 -13.80
CA ARG A 114 6.16 -17.11 -13.78
C ARG A 114 5.31 -17.17 -12.51
N LEU A 115 4.89 -18.37 -12.11
CA LEU A 115 4.20 -18.57 -10.83
C LEU A 115 5.09 -18.19 -9.64
N ALA A 116 6.32 -18.65 -9.61
CA ALA A 116 7.26 -18.31 -8.54
C ALA A 116 7.48 -16.79 -8.43
N TYR A 117 7.66 -16.12 -9.57
CA TYR A 117 7.79 -14.66 -9.63
C TYR A 117 6.56 -13.95 -9.06
N MET A 118 5.38 -14.38 -9.48
CA MET A 118 4.10 -13.84 -9.00
C MET A 118 3.96 -14.00 -7.48
N PHE A 119 4.22 -15.21 -6.94
CA PHE A 119 4.13 -15.46 -5.51
C PHE A 119 5.15 -14.63 -4.72
N VAL A 120 6.41 -14.64 -5.13
CA VAL A 120 7.47 -13.92 -4.42
C VAL A 120 7.23 -12.42 -4.40
N THR A 121 6.93 -11.81 -5.55
CA THR A 121 6.69 -10.36 -5.63
C THR A 121 5.44 -9.95 -4.85
N TYR A 122 4.39 -10.77 -4.85
CA TYR A 122 3.17 -10.49 -4.12
C TYR A 122 3.39 -10.57 -2.60
N VAL A 123 3.92 -11.69 -2.10
CA VAL A 123 4.13 -11.91 -0.66
C VAL A 123 5.10 -10.88 -0.07
N LEU A 124 6.18 -10.58 -0.79
CA LEU A 124 7.13 -9.55 -0.35
C LEU A 124 6.48 -8.16 -0.29
N TYR A 125 5.64 -7.83 -1.27
CA TYR A 125 4.92 -6.57 -1.24
C TYR A 125 3.98 -6.49 -0.03
N GLU A 126 3.15 -7.50 0.22
CA GLU A 126 2.23 -7.52 1.37
C GLU A 126 3.00 -7.38 2.69
N ALA A 127 4.13 -8.08 2.83
CA ALA A 127 4.98 -7.95 4.02
C ALA A 127 5.50 -6.51 4.21
N LEU A 128 5.93 -5.83 3.14
CA LEU A 128 6.38 -4.43 3.21
C LEU A 128 5.20 -3.47 3.40
N TYR A 129 4.05 -3.75 2.78
CA TYR A 129 2.83 -2.96 2.98
C TYR A 129 2.41 -2.98 4.45
N THR A 130 2.41 -4.15 5.11
CA THR A 130 2.15 -4.26 6.54
C THR A 130 3.15 -3.42 7.35
N CYS A 131 4.45 -3.44 7.00
CA CYS A 131 5.47 -2.62 7.66
C CYS A 131 5.19 -1.11 7.57
N VAL A 132 4.46 -0.65 6.56
CA VAL A 132 4.08 0.76 6.40
C VAL A 132 2.71 1.04 7.00
N ASN A 133 1.71 0.22 6.68
CA ASN A 133 0.31 0.46 7.02
C ASN A 133 0.02 0.32 8.52
N VAL A 134 0.59 -0.68 9.20
CA VAL A 134 0.36 -0.90 10.65
C VAL A 134 0.87 0.27 11.49
N PRO A 135 2.14 0.73 11.37
CA PRO A 135 2.59 1.89 12.11
C PRO A 135 1.91 3.19 11.68
N PHE A 136 1.47 3.30 10.44
CA PHE A 136 0.70 4.46 9.98
C PHE A 136 -0.70 4.49 10.65
N GLY A 137 -1.36 3.36 10.79
CA GLY A 137 -2.62 3.23 11.52
C GLY A 137 -2.49 3.64 12.99
N THR A 138 -1.40 3.23 13.67
CA THR A 138 -1.14 3.59 15.07
C THR A 138 -0.75 5.05 15.26
N LEU A 139 -0.26 5.74 14.21
CA LEU A 139 0.13 7.15 14.28
C LEU A 139 -1.04 8.05 14.72
N SER A 140 -2.27 7.74 14.31
CA SER A 140 -3.47 8.49 14.71
C SER A 140 -3.68 8.52 16.23
N SER A 141 -3.34 7.43 16.93
CA SER A 141 -3.47 7.34 18.39
C SER A 141 -2.40 8.11 19.14
N VAL A 142 -1.27 8.44 18.48
CA VAL A 142 -0.18 9.24 19.05
C VAL A 142 -0.35 10.73 18.72
N MET A 143 -1.08 11.05 17.66
CA MET A 143 -1.32 12.46 17.26
C MET A 143 -2.29 13.19 18.17
N THR A 144 -3.24 12.48 18.77
CA THR A 144 -4.25 13.07 19.67
C THR A 144 -4.80 12.05 20.64
N ASP A 145 -5.11 12.49 21.87
CA ASP A 145 -5.79 11.68 22.89
C ASP A 145 -7.33 11.79 22.79
N ASP A 146 -7.84 12.75 22.03
CA ASP A 146 -9.27 12.96 21.84
C ASP A 146 -9.85 11.92 20.85
N VAL A 147 -10.82 11.13 21.33
CA VAL A 147 -11.52 10.11 20.54
C VAL A 147 -12.24 10.71 19.33
N SER A 148 -12.81 11.90 19.46
CA SER A 148 -13.54 12.56 18.36
C SER A 148 -12.58 12.96 17.24
N GLN A 149 -11.39 13.44 17.58
CA GLN A 149 -10.34 13.78 16.62
C GLN A 149 -9.76 12.54 15.93
N ARG A 150 -9.57 11.43 16.65
CA ARG A 150 -9.17 10.13 16.05
C ARG A 150 -10.22 9.64 15.06
N THR A 151 -11.48 9.73 15.43
CA THR A 151 -12.60 9.37 14.54
C THR A 151 -12.61 10.25 13.29
N ALA A 152 -12.34 11.55 13.43
CA ALA A 152 -12.22 12.46 12.29
C ALA A 152 -11.06 12.05 11.36
N LEU A 153 -9.87 11.72 11.90
CA LEU A 153 -8.73 11.24 11.10
C LEU A 153 -9.10 9.98 10.31
N SER A 154 -9.76 9.01 10.95
CA SER A 154 -10.22 7.78 10.28
C SER A 154 -11.23 8.05 9.17
N ARG A 155 -12.15 9.02 9.37
CA ARG A 155 -13.10 9.43 8.32
C ARG A 155 -12.39 10.07 7.13
N TYR A 156 -11.46 10.99 7.36
CA TYR A 156 -10.67 11.61 6.29
C TYR A 156 -9.84 10.60 5.52
N ARG A 157 -9.23 9.63 6.22
CA ARG A 157 -8.53 8.50 5.63
C ARG A 157 -9.44 7.70 4.70
N SER A 158 -10.60 7.28 5.20
CA SER A 158 -11.58 6.50 4.44
C SER A 158 -12.10 7.25 3.21
N LEU A 159 -12.38 8.56 3.34
CA LEU A 159 -12.81 9.41 2.23
C LEU A 159 -11.73 9.50 1.14
N GLY A 160 -10.47 9.74 1.51
CA GLY A 160 -9.36 9.79 0.57
C GLY A 160 -9.23 8.50 -0.24
N GLY A 161 -9.23 7.34 0.44
CA GLY A 161 -9.18 6.03 -0.19
C GLY A 161 -10.37 5.78 -1.12
N THR A 162 -11.60 6.14 -0.70
CA THR A 162 -12.80 5.96 -1.53
C THR A 162 -12.78 6.82 -2.78
N ILE A 163 -12.34 8.08 -2.67
CA ILE A 163 -12.21 8.98 -3.83
C ILE A 163 -11.20 8.40 -4.83
N PHE A 164 -10.02 7.99 -4.34
CA PHE A 164 -9.00 7.39 -5.21
C PHE A 164 -9.52 6.11 -5.88
N MET A 165 -10.16 5.23 -5.14
CA MET A 165 -10.75 4.01 -5.69
C MET A 165 -11.78 4.31 -6.78
N THR A 166 -12.66 5.29 -6.55
CA THR A 166 -13.67 5.71 -7.54
C THR A 166 -13.01 6.23 -8.83
N VAL A 167 -12.00 7.08 -8.69
CA VAL A 167 -11.22 7.58 -9.83
C VAL A 167 -10.55 6.45 -10.60
N MET A 168 -9.94 5.49 -9.89
CA MET A 168 -9.28 4.33 -10.52
C MET A 168 -10.29 3.42 -11.25
N VAL A 169 -11.48 3.20 -10.70
CA VAL A 169 -12.53 2.42 -11.38
C VAL A 169 -12.97 3.10 -12.68
N MET A 170 -13.12 4.43 -12.67
CA MET A 170 -13.61 5.17 -13.84
C MET A 170 -12.53 5.39 -14.91
N ILE A 171 -11.33 5.78 -14.51
CA ILE A 171 -10.26 6.17 -15.43
C ILE A 171 -9.35 5.00 -15.78
N GLY A 172 -9.12 4.09 -14.84
CA GLY A 172 -8.20 2.97 -15.02
C GLY A 172 -8.45 2.15 -16.28
N PRO A 173 -9.67 1.66 -16.55
CA PRO A 173 -9.95 0.89 -17.76
C PRO A 173 -9.70 1.68 -19.05
N LEU A 174 -10.03 2.98 -19.07
CA LEU A 174 -9.80 3.84 -20.23
C LEU A 174 -8.31 3.99 -20.56
N PHE A 175 -7.48 3.95 -19.52
CA PHE A 175 -6.03 4.04 -19.68
C PHE A 175 -5.37 2.70 -19.99
N LEU A 176 -5.80 1.62 -19.34
CA LEU A 176 -5.17 0.29 -19.39
C LEU A 176 -5.50 -0.49 -20.67
N TYR A 177 -6.63 -0.20 -21.31
CA TYR A 177 -7.09 -0.90 -22.50
C TYR A 177 -6.96 -0.03 -23.75
N VAL A 178 -6.63 -0.65 -24.88
CA VAL A 178 -6.67 -0.07 -26.24
C VAL A 178 -7.43 -1.05 -27.10
N ASP A 179 -8.43 -0.58 -27.81
CA ASP A 179 -9.28 -1.44 -28.66
C ASP A 179 -9.81 -2.68 -27.91
N ASN A 180 -10.26 -2.48 -26.67
CA ASN A 180 -10.74 -3.52 -25.76
C ASN A 180 -9.69 -4.60 -25.40
N LYS A 181 -8.39 -4.36 -25.65
CA LYS A 181 -7.31 -5.27 -25.28
C LYS A 181 -6.44 -4.65 -24.18
N PRO A 182 -6.10 -5.40 -23.12
CA PRO A 182 -5.22 -4.91 -22.06
C PRO A 182 -3.78 -4.80 -22.59
N VAL A 183 -3.11 -3.69 -22.30
CA VAL A 183 -1.75 -3.41 -22.79
C VAL A 183 -0.78 -3.44 -21.62
N ALA A 184 0.12 -4.43 -21.57
CA ALA A 184 1.08 -4.65 -20.46
C ALA A 184 1.88 -3.40 -20.08
N GLY A 185 2.38 -2.65 -21.07
CA GLY A 185 3.17 -1.43 -20.82
C GLY A 185 2.37 -0.34 -20.09
N ARG A 186 1.05 -0.26 -20.29
CA ARG A 186 0.19 0.72 -19.61
C ARG A 186 -0.05 0.33 -18.15
N PHE A 187 -0.15 -0.97 -17.83
CA PHE A 187 -0.20 -1.43 -16.44
C PHE A 187 1.08 -1.05 -15.70
N LEU A 188 2.24 -1.28 -16.31
CA LEU A 188 3.52 -0.93 -15.72
C LEU A 188 3.65 0.60 -15.54
N MET A 189 3.25 1.39 -16.54
CA MET A 189 3.31 2.85 -16.47
C MET A 189 2.43 3.39 -15.33
N LEU A 190 1.21 2.87 -15.19
CA LEU A 190 0.32 3.28 -14.10
C LEU A 190 0.86 2.84 -12.74
N ALA A 191 1.48 1.65 -12.64
CA ALA A 191 2.19 1.21 -11.44
C ALA A 191 3.32 2.17 -11.05
N CYS A 192 4.12 2.63 -12.02
CA CYS A 192 5.17 3.63 -11.78
C CYS A 192 4.59 4.96 -11.29
N ILE A 193 3.49 5.44 -11.88
CA ILE A 193 2.82 6.67 -11.45
C ILE A 193 2.31 6.51 -10.01
N CYS A 194 1.60 5.43 -9.70
CA CYS A 194 1.10 5.16 -8.35
C CYS A 194 2.24 5.02 -7.33
N ALA A 195 3.34 4.35 -7.70
CA ALA A 195 4.50 4.19 -6.84
C ALA A 195 5.21 5.54 -6.56
N MET A 196 5.36 6.39 -7.57
CA MET A 196 5.92 7.74 -7.39
C MET A 196 5.03 8.62 -6.50
N LEU A 197 3.72 8.62 -6.75
CA LEU A 197 2.77 9.34 -5.90
C LEU A 197 2.75 8.81 -4.47
N GLY A 198 2.99 7.49 -4.30
CA GLY A 198 3.08 6.85 -2.99
C GLY A 198 4.32 7.23 -2.17
N LEU A 199 5.36 7.76 -2.81
CA LEU A 199 6.60 8.19 -2.15
C LEU A 199 6.61 9.70 -1.80
N LEU A 200 5.66 10.49 -2.29
CA LEU A 200 5.52 11.92 -1.98
C LEU A 200 4.90 12.15 -0.60
#